data_465423da09a3906166335f949cc5ed97
#
_entry.id   465423da09a3906166335f949cc5ed97
#
_cell.length_a   1.000
_cell.length_b   1.000
_cell.length_c   1.000
_cell.angle_alpha   90.00
_cell.angle_beta   90.00
_cell.angle_gamma   90.00
#
_symmetry.space_group_name_H-M   'P 1'
#
loop_
_entity.id
_entity.type
_entity.pdbx_description
1 polymer ?
#
loop_
_entity_poly.entity_id
_entity_poly.type
_entity_poly.pdbx_seq_one_letter_code
_entity_poly.pdbx_strand_id
1 'polypeptide(L)'
;MQTQITLLRFDDRLPLRKTIATIERQYETTLTSKTVYDVTKRVADKATPAYNDIKRKIRRATHLHIDETKIKIQGKTYWLWIFRSRNNVFFVIRKQRNRKVLDEILGYRYRGIIICDGLSAYEEYSRYLQRCWAHILRETRDLAKKHDDAKPMHQWMKDLFAKVKSTSVRDPPKKRKRLYDKCVQEMKKLIEIFSSYQHISKVTTTIQNGLDFWFTRIIHPQIEPTNNNGERSLREMVVMKKIIGTLRNEDGADVMAKVMTLVSTWRLNGASPYYSLKALL
;
A
#
# COMPACT_ATOMS: atom_id res chain seq x y z
N MET A 1 23.45 2.00 21.57
CA MET A 1 23.83 0.92 20.63
C MET A 1 22.61 0.21 20.00
N GLN A 2 21.63 -0.37 20.77
CA GLN A 2 20.48 -1.10 20.19
C GLN A 2 19.67 -0.26 19.20
N THR A 3 19.35 1.00 19.54
CA THR A 3 18.66 1.95 18.65
C THR A 3 19.42 2.13 17.35
N GLN A 4 20.73 2.34 17.42
CA GLN A 4 21.55 2.61 16.25
C GLN A 4 21.67 1.38 15.33
N ILE A 5 21.93 0.20 15.89
CA ILE A 5 21.94 -1.06 15.10
C ILE A 5 20.62 -1.23 14.35
N THR A 6 19.50 -1.00 15.04
CA THR A 6 18.17 -1.17 14.44
C THR A 6 17.91 -0.16 13.33
N LEU A 7 18.26 1.12 13.54
CA LEU A 7 18.04 2.16 12.53
C LEU A 7 18.98 2.01 11.34
N LEU A 8 20.27 1.75 11.54
CA LEU A 8 21.19 1.45 10.44
C LEU A 8 20.66 0.32 9.56
N ARG A 9 20.08 -0.72 10.19
CA ARG A 9 19.56 -1.87 9.47
C ARG A 9 18.26 -1.61 8.73
N PHE A 10 17.30 -0.91 9.36
CA PHE A 10 15.94 -0.78 8.83
C PHE A 10 15.64 0.62 8.30
N ASP A 11 16.13 1.67 8.92
CA ASP A 11 15.89 3.05 8.51
C ASP A 11 16.86 3.49 7.42
N ASP A 12 18.17 3.28 7.65
CA ASP A 12 19.24 3.56 6.70
C ASP A 12 19.41 2.44 5.65
N ARG A 13 18.74 1.31 5.86
CA ARG A 13 18.69 0.17 4.92
C ARG A 13 20.06 -0.44 4.63
N LEU A 14 21.01 -0.37 5.57
CA LEU A 14 22.32 -0.96 5.37
C LEU A 14 22.24 -2.51 5.31
N PRO A 15 22.96 -3.15 4.38
CA PRO A 15 23.16 -4.59 4.40
C PRO A 15 23.74 -5.05 5.74
N LEU A 16 23.42 -6.27 6.19
CA LEU A 16 23.83 -6.78 7.50
C LEU A 16 25.34 -6.63 7.76
N ARG A 17 26.18 -7.01 6.78
CA ARG A 17 27.64 -6.89 6.89
C ARG A 17 28.09 -5.43 7.05
N LYS A 18 27.44 -4.50 6.37
CA LYS A 18 27.76 -3.06 6.49
C LYS A 18 27.30 -2.50 7.83
N THR A 19 26.15 -2.94 8.34
CA THR A 19 25.68 -2.58 9.69
C THR A 19 26.70 -3.00 10.74
N ILE A 20 27.19 -4.26 10.69
CA ILE A 20 28.22 -4.79 11.59
C ILE A 20 29.48 -3.93 11.50
N ALA A 21 30.07 -3.79 10.31
CA ALA A 21 31.30 -3.04 10.11
C ALA A 21 31.20 -1.56 10.54
N THR A 22 30.01 -0.95 10.42
CA THR A 22 29.77 0.42 10.87
C THR A 22 29.81 0.52 12.39
N ILE A 23 29.12 -0.39 13.08
CA ILE A 23 29.10 -0.41 14.56
C ILE A 23 30.47 -0.77 15.14
N GLU A 24 31.14 -1.79 14.58
CA GLU A 24 32.49 -2.20 15.01
C GLU A 24 33.50 -1.03 14.96
N ARG A 25 33.47 -0.28 13.85
CA ARG A 25 34.31 0.90 13.65
C ARG A 25 33.97 2.06 14.60
N GLN A 26 32.67 2.25 14.92
CA GLN A 26 32.23 3.37 15.76
C GLN A 26 32.42 3.11 17.25
N TYR A 27 32.38 1.86 17.69
CA TYR A 27 32.37 1.49 19.09
C TYR A 27 33.55 0.58 19.50
N GLU A 28 34.52 0.35 18.61
CA GLU A 28 35.67 -0.51 18.82
C GLU A 28 35.28 -1.88 19.41
N THR A 29 34.24 -2.47 18.92
CA THR A 29 33.65 -3.72 19.41
C THR A 29 33.51 -4.73 18.29
N THR A 30 33.43 -6.01 18.62
CA THR A 30 33.19 -7.08 17.64
C THR A 30 31.75 -7.54 17.71
N LEU A 31 31.09 -7.61 16.55
CA LEU A 31 29.71 -8.06 16.40
C LEU A 31 29.57 -9.23 15.44
N THR A 32 28.70 -10.17 15.81
CA THR A 32 28.29 -11.25 14.91
C THR A 32 26.94 -10.93 14.25
N SER A 33 26.65 -11.62 13.13
CA SER A 33 25.33 -11.56 12.51
C SER A 33 24.21 -11.98 13.46
N LYS A 34 24.52 -12.94 14.36
CA LYS A 34 23.59 -13.38 15.41
C LYS A 34 23.30 -12.26 16.41
N THR A 35 24.35 -11.57 16.86
CA THR A 35 24.19 -10.43 17.80
C THR A 35 23.28 -9.35 17.23
N VAL A 36 23.48 -8.96 15.95
CA VAL A 36 22.61 -7.96 15.28
C VAL A 36 21.17 -8.45 15.18
N TYR A 37 20.98 -9.74 14.85
CA TYR A 37 19.63 -10.33 14.81
C TYR A 37 18.98 -10.32 16.20
N ASP A 38 19.67 -10.78 17.23
CA ASP A 38 19.16 -10.85 18.61
C ASP A 38 18.80 -9.44 19.16
N VAL A 39 19.61 -8.43 18.83
CA VAL A 39 19.32 -7.03 19.16
C VAL A 39 18.06 -6.56 18.47
N THR A 40 17.95 -6.74 17.15
CA THR A 40 16.77 -6.27 16.39
C THR A 40 15.50 -7.02 16.77
N LYS A 41 15.61 -8.31 17.13
CA LYS A 41 14.49 -9.11 17.66
C LYS A 41 14.00 -8.56 19.00
N ARG A 42 14.90 -8.33 19.96
CA ARG A 42 14.54 -7.71 21.25
C ARG A 42 13.85 -6.36 21.08
N VAL A 43 14.34 -5.54 20.15
CA VAL A 43 13.71 -4.26 19.82
C VAL A 43 12.31 -4.47 19.27
N ALA A 44 12.11 -5.41 18.35
CA ALA A 44 10.80 -5.74 17.77
C ALA A 44 9.83 -6.31 18.83
N ASP A 45 10.33 -7.11 19.78
CA ASP A 45 9.53 -7.64 20.89
C ASP A 45 9.05 -6.50 21.81
N LYS A 46 9.94 -5.58 22.20
CA LYS A 46 9.58 -4.37 22.97
C LYS A 46 8.63 -3.45 22.17
N ALA A 47 8.76 -3.39 20.85
CA ALA A 47 7.90 -2.61 19.96
C ALA A 47 6.50 -3.21 19.75
N THR A 48 6.26 -4.45 20.15
CA THR A 48 4.99 -5.17 19.91
C THR A 48 3.75 -4.43 20.43
N PRO A 49 3.72 -3.81 21.62
CA PRO A 49 2.56 -3.02 22.08
C PRO A 49 2.25 -1.83 21.14
N ALA A 50 3.29 -1.08 20.71
CA ALA A 50 3.14 0.05 19.79
C ALA A 50 2.70 -0.41 18.39
N TYR A 51 3.23 -1.53 17.89
CA TYR A 51 2.80 -2.15 16.65
C TYR A 51 1.31 -2.54 16.68
N ASN A 52 0.86 -3.15 17.77
CA ASN A 52 -0.54 -3.51 17.97
C ASN A 52 -1.44 -2.28 18.12
N ASP A 53 -0.95 -1.20 18.70
CA ASP A 53 -1.68 0.06 18.76
C ASP A 53 -1.89 0.66 17.35
N ILE A 54 -0.86 0.66 16.52
CA ILE A 54 -0.98 1.08 15.12
C ILE A 54 -2.01 0.19 14.40
N LYS A 55 -1.98 -1.14 14.60
CA LYS A 55 -3.00 -2.05 14.04
C LYS A 55 -4.41 -1.65 14.46
N ARG A 56 -4.64 -1.31 15.74
CA ARG A 56 -5.94 -0.83 16.22
C ARG A 56 -6.36 0.48 15.54
N LYS A 57 -5.42 1.43 15.34
CA LYS A 57 -5.67 2.69 14.64
C LYS A 57 -6.03 2.47 13.17
N ILE A 58 -5.36 1.54 12.50
CA ILE A 58 -5.69 1.12 11.11
C ILE A 58 -7.13 0.58 11.04
N ARG A 59 -7.54 -0.28 11.97
CA ARG A 59 -8.92 -0.83 12.03
C ARG A 59 -10.01 0.22 12.21
N ARG A 60 -9.66 1.37 12.78
CA ARG A 60 -10.60 2.48 13.06
C ARG A 60 -10.54 3.59 12.01
N ALA A 61 -9.66 3.49 11.04
CA ALA A 61 -9.50 4.51 10.01
C ALA A 61 -10.75 4.59 9.11
N THR A 62 -11.14 5.80 8.74
CA THR A 62 -12.29 6.03 7.84
C THR A 62 -12.00 5.62 6.41
N HIS A 63 -10.72 5.62 6.02
CA HIS A 63 -10.26 5.11 4.73
C HIS A 63 -8.81 4.63 4.84
N LEU A 64 -8.46 3.69 3.98
CA LEU A 64 -7.14 3.08 3.91
C LEU A 64 -6.67 2.96 2.47
N HIS A 65 -5.41 3.23 2.25
CA HIS A 65 -4.67 2.77 1.09
C HIS A 65 -4.10 1.39 1.40
N ILE A 66 -4.41 0.40 0.59
CA ILE A 66 -3.89 -0.97 0.75
C ILE A 66 -3.21 -1.38 -0.55
N ASP A 67 -2.07 -2.02 -0.41
CA ASP A 67 -1.29 -2.56 -1.53
C ASP A 67 -0.45 -3.73 -1.05
N GLU A 68 0.05 -4.57 -1.96
CA GLU A 68 0.89 -5.70 -1.61
C GLU A 68 1.96 -5.98 -2.68
N THR A 69 3.07 -6.54 -2.24
CA THR A 69 4.16 -6.96 -3.12
C THR A 69 4.75 -8.30 -2.70
N LYS A 70 5.30 -9.03 -3.67
CA LYS A 70 6.00 -10.29 -3.39
C LYS A 70 7.28 -10.04 -2.60
N ILE A 71 7.55 -10.88 -1.61
CA ILE A 71 8.82 -10.97 -0.88
C ILE A 71 9.23 -12.44 -0.77
N LYS A 72 10.53 -12.72 -0.64
CA LYS A 72 11.03 -14.08 -0.50
C LYS A 72 11.45 -14.37 0.94
N ILE A 73 11.03 -15.53 1.46
CA ILE A 73 11.51 -16.12 2.72
C ILE A 73 12.00 -17.51 2.39
N GLN A 74 13.30 -17.78 2.56
CA GLN A 74 13.93 -19.05 2.19
C GLN A 74 13.59 -19.47 0.74
N GLY A 75 13.62 -18.52 -0.19
CA GLY A 75 13.26 -18.77 -1.59
C GLY A 75 11.76 -18.90 -1.87
N LYS A 76 10.91 -19.14 -0.87
CA LYS A 76 9.45 -19.26 -1.00
C LYS A 76 8.79 -17.89 -1.12
N THR A 77 7.71 -17.80 -1.90
CA THR A 77 6.99 -16.54 -2.09
C THR A 77 6.04 -16.27 -0.93
N TYR A 78 6.17 -15.10 -0.35
CA TYR A 78 5.28 -14.48 0.61
C TYR A 78 4.79 -13.14 0.06
N TRP A 79 3.81 -12.53 0.72
CA TRP A 79 3.25 -11.25 0.36
C TRP A 79 3.43 -10.27 1.50
N LEU A 80 4.10 -9.17 1.19
CA LEU A 80 4.21 -8.01 2.05
C LEU A 80 3.03 -7.11 1.75
N TRP A 81 2.17 -6.94 2.73
CA TRP A 81 1.00 -6.07 2.70
C TRP A 81 1.29 -4.77 3.40
N ILE A 82 0.76 -3.68 2.86
CA ILE A 82 0.73 -2.38 3.50
C ILE A 82 -0.71 -1.94 3.71
N PHE A 83 -0.96 -1.36 4.88
CA PHE A 83 -2.21 -0.68 5.24
C PHE A 83 -1.84 0.73 5.67
N ARG A 84 -2.26 1.75 4.94
CA ARG A 84 -1.92 3.13 5.22
C ARG A 84 -3.17 3.96 5.42
N SER A 85 -3.29 4.60 6.59
CA SER A 85 -4.22 5.70 6.87
C SER A 85 -3.52 7.06 6.71
N ARG A 86 -4.22 8.13 7.06
CA ARG A 86 -3.64 9.48 7.08
C ARG A 86 -2.36 9.57 7.91
N ASN A 87 -2.37 8.95 9.11
CA ASN A 87 -1.30 9.12 10.12
C ASN A 87 -0.60 7.82 10.51
N ASN A 88 -0.97 6.68 9.93
CA ASN A 88 -0.38 5.40 10.32
C ASN A 88 -0.04 4.58 9.08
N VAL A 89 1.08 3.87 9.16
CA VAL A 89 1.50 2.86 8.19
C VAL A 89 1.66 1.54 8.94
N PHE A 90 1.09 0.48 8.43
CA PHE A 90 1.16 -0.84 9.02
C PHE A 90 1.59 -1.85 7.98
N PHE A 91 2.65 -2.60 8.26
CA PHE A 91 3.15 -3.67 7.42
C PHE A 91 2.89 -5.03 8.05
N VAL A 92 2.61 -6.01 7.21
CA VAL A 92 2.56 -7.42 7.60
C VAL A 92 2.99 -8.31 6.45
N ILE A 93 3.64 -9.43 6.75
CA ILE A 93 4.08 -10.39 5.73
C ILE A 93 3.31 -11.70 5.95
N ARG A 94 2.67 -12.22 4.89
CA ARG A 94 1.85 -13.45 4.92
C ARG A 94 2.09 -14.30 3.68
N LYS A 95 1.86 -15.60 3.81
CA LYS A 95 1.88 -16.53 2.67
C LYS A 95 0.77 -16.25 1.67
N GLN A 96 -0.39 -15.83 2.17
CA GLN A 96 -1.60 -15.65 1.38
C GLN A 96 -1.67 -14.27 0.74
N ARG A 97 -2.27 -14.24 -0.47
CA ARG A 97 -2.70 -13.03 -1.17
C ARG A 97 -4.22 -13.11 -1.41
N ASN A 98 -4.98 -13.12 -0.32
CA ASN A 98 -6.42 -13.29 -0.38
C ASN A 98 -7.12 -12.57 0.77
N ARG A 99 -8.45 -12.63 0.77
CA ARG A 99 -9.33 -12.02 1.77
C ARG A 99 -8.96 -12.34 3.23
N LYS A 100 -8.43 -13.55 3.53
CA LYS A 100 -8.08 -13.95 4.90
C LYS A 100 -7.10 -12.97 5.58
N VAL A 101 -6.19 -12.36 4.81
CA VAL A 101 -5.27 -11.35 5.36
C VAL A 101 -6.02 -10.08 5.75
N LEU A 102 -7.00 -9.66 4.96
CA LEU A 102 -7.85 -8.50 5.29
C LEU A 102 -8.70 -8.77 6.53
N ASP A 103 -9.30 -9.96 6.63
CA ASP A 103 -10.06 -10.40 7.81
C ASP A 103 -9.17 -10.42 9.08
N GLU A 104 -7.93 -10.91 8.98
CA GLU A 104 -6.95 -10.94 10.09
C GLU A 104 -6.56 -9.53 10.56
N ILE A 105 -6.31 -8.63 9.62
CA ILE A 105 -5.75 -7.31 9.95
C ILE A 105 -6.86 -6.33 10.29
N LEU A 106 -7.92 -6.25 9.50
CA LEU A 106 -9.00 -5.28 9.64
C LEU A 106 -10.17 -5.81 10.46
N GLY A 107 -10.34 -7.14 10.52
CA GLY A 107 -11.52 -7.80 11.11
C GLY A 107 -12.72 -7.83 10.14
N TYR A 108 -13.73 -8.59 10.48
CA TYR A 108 -14.91 -8.82 9.61
C TYR A 108 -15.88 -7.61 9.50
N ARG A 109 -15.67 -6.55 10.28
CA ARG A 109 -16.60 -5.41 10.38
C ARG A 109 -15.98 -4.06 10.00
N TYR A 110 -14.89 -4.06 9.25
CA TYR A 110 -14.33 -2.80 8.78
C TYR A 110 -15.31 -2.10 7.83
N ARG A 111 -15.64 -0.84 8.13
CA ARG A 111 -16.61 -0.04 7.37
C ARG A 111 -15.98 1.16 6.65
N GLY A 112 -14.68 1.31 6.75
CA GLY A 112 -13.96 2.36 6.02
C GLY A 112 -13.83 2.04 4.54
N ILE A 113 -13.47 3.05 3.76
CA ILE A 113 -13.25 2.92 2.32
C ILE A 113 -11.84 2.40 2.09
N ILE A 114 -11.69 1.39 1.23
CA ILE A 114 -10.39 0.86 0.82
C ILE A 114 -10.05 1.42 -0.55
N ILE A 115 -8.89 2.08 -0.66
CA ILE A 115 -8.31 2.55 -1.91
C ILE A 115 -7.25 1.53 -2.32
N CYS A 116 -7.47 0.85 -3.45
CA CYS A 116 -6.68 -0.33 -3.85
C CYS A 116 -6.57 -0.47 -5.38
N ASP A 117 -5.78 -1.44 -5.80
CA ASP A 117 -5.77 -1.92 -7.18
C ASP A 117 -6.97 -2.83 -7.50
N GLY A 118 -6.83 -3.67 -8.52
CA GLY A 118 -7.88 -4.57 -9.00
C GLY A 118 -7.83 -6.00 -8.44
N LEU A 119 -7.17 -6.27 -7.33
CA LEU A 119 -7.16 -7.61 -6.73
C LEU A 119 -8.55 -7.98 -6.21
N SER A 120 -9.08 -9.16 -6.61
CA SER A 120 -10.41 -9.65 -6.22
C SER A 120 -10.61 -9.78 -4.71
N ALA A 121 -9.54 -10.03 -3.97
CA ALA A 121 -9.59 -10.14 -2.50
C ALA A 121 -10.22 -8.91 -1.83
N TYR A 122 -10.05 -7.71 -2.41
CA TYR A 122 -10.65 -6.49 -1.86
C TYR A 122 -12.17 -6.47 -2.06
N GLU A 123 -12.65 -6.90 -3.23
CA GLU A 123 -14.09 -6.98 -3.56
C GLU A 123 -14.80 -8.08 -2.76
N GLU A 124 -14.12 -9.20 -2.54
CA GLU A 124 -14.60 -10.27 -1.67
C GLU A 124 -14.72 -9.82 -0.20
N TYR A 125 -13.87 -8.84 0.22
CA TYR A 125 -13.82 -8.36 1.59
C TYR A 125 -14.78 -7.21 1.84
N SER A 126 -14.87 -6.21 0.96
CA SER A 126 -15.65 -4.99 1.18
C SER A 126 -16.31 -4.50 -0.11
N ARG A 127 -17.48 -3.87 0.05
CA ARG A 127 -18.17 -3.11 -1.01
C ARG A 127 -17.85 -1.60 -0.99
N TYR A 128 -17.07 -1.14 -0.01
CA TYR A 128 -16.64 0.26 0.12
C TYR A 128 -15.22 0.40 -0.44
N LEU A 129 -15.10 0.38 -1.77
CA LEU A 129 -13.83 0.42 -2.47
C LEU A 129 -13.71 1.68 -3.32
N GLN A 130 -12.48 2.14 -3.53
CA GLN A 130 -12.08 3.04 -4.60
C GLN A 130 -10.98 2.37 -5.41
N ARG A 131 -11.25 2.02 -6.65
CA ARG A 131 -10.23 1.51 -7.57
C ARG A 131 -9.25 2.61 -7.95
N CYS A 132 -7.97 2.26 -8.02
CA CYS A 132 -6.89 3.18 -8.34
C CYS A 132 -6.93 3.63 -9.80
N TRP A 133 -7.28 4.89 -10.05
CA TRP A 133 -7.28 5.48 -11.39
C TRP A 133 -5.91 5.50 -12.06
N ALA A 134 -4.82 5.58 -11.28
CA ALA A 134 -3.47 5.60 -11.87
C ALA A 134 -3.15 4.30 -12.62
N HIS A 135 -3.64 3.15 -12.16
CA HIS A 135 -3.44 1.87 -12.81
C HIS A 135 -4.16 1.81 -14.16
N ILE A 136 -5.46 2.08 -14.19
CA ILE A 136 -6.23 2.00 -15.43
C ILE A 136 -5.81 3.05 -16.45
N LEU A 137 -5.45 4.26 -16.02
CA LEU A 137 -4.92 5.29 -16.91
C LEU A 137 -3.56 4.90 -17.51
N ARG A 138 -2.73 4.16 -16.78
CA ARG A 138 -1.47 3.61 -17.30
C ARG A 138 -1.75 2.52 -18.35
N GLU A 139 -2.66 1.59 -18.05
CA GLU A 139 -3.05 0.53 -18.98
C GLU A 139 -3.63 1.08 -20.28
N THR A 140 -4.58 2.03 -20.20
CA THR A 140 -5.18 2.65 -21.39
C THR A 140 -4.17 3.49 -22.18
N ARG A 141 -3.24 4.19 -21.51
CA ARG A 141 -2.16 4.92 -22.17
C ARG A 141 -1.21 3.98 -22.93
N ASP A 142 -0.81 2.87 -22.30
CA ASP A 142 0.13 1.93 -22.89
C ASP A 142 -0.52 1.16 -24.05
N LEU A 143 -1.85 0.97 -24.01
CA LEU A 143 -2.64 0.47 -25.12
C LEU A 143 -2.71 1.48 -26.27
N ALA A 144 -3.00 2.76 -25.97
CA ALA A 144 -3.07 3.85 -26.96
C ALA A 144 -1.75 4.14 -27.67
N LYS A 145 -0.61 3.78 -27.07
CA LYS A 145 0.70 3.82 -27.72
C LYS A 145 0.91 2.74 -28.78
N LYS A 146 0.20 1.61 -28.63
CA LYS A 146 0.32 0.45 -29.52
C LYS A 146 -0.73 0.45 -30.62
N HIS A 147 -1.88 1.06 -30.37
CA HIS A 147 -3.07 1.01 -31.21
C HIS A 147 -3.72 2.38 -31.29
N ASP A 148 -3.79 2.94 -32.48
CA ASP A 148 -4.36 4.29 -32.70
C ASP A 148 -5.85 4.37 -32.38
N ASP A 149 -6.58 3.32 -32.62
CA ASP A 149 -8.02 3.19 -32.29
C ASP A 149 -8.31 3.16 -30.80
N ALA A 150 -7.29 2.93 -29.94
CA ALA A 150 -7.40 3.04 -28.48
C ALA A 150 -7.15 4.47 -27.94
N LYS A 151 -6.65 5.41 -28.76
CA LYS A 151 -6.43 6.80 -28.35
C LYS A 151 -7.70 7.50 -27.87
N PRO A 152 -8.85 7.40 -28.55
CA PRO A 152 -10.10 7.99 -28.07
C PRO A 152 -10.53 7.44 -26.72
N MET A 153 -10.38 6.12 -26.49
CA MET A 153 -10.66 5.50 -25.19
C MET A 153 -9.80 6.09 -24.08
N HIS A 154 -8.48 6.20 -24.31
CA HIS A 154 -7.57 6.79 -23.33
C HIS A 154 -7.93 8.25 -23.01
N GLN A 155 -8.28 9.07 -24.03
CA GLN A 155 -8.70 10.45 -23.81
C GLN A 155 -9.99 10.50 -22.99
N TRP A 156 -10.99 9.66 -23.31
CA TRP A 156 -12.23 9.59 -22.53
C TRP A 156 -12.00 9.23 -21.07
N MET A 157 -11.11 8.25 -20.79
CA MET A 157 -10.71 7.90 -19.43
C MET A 157 -10.03 9.08 -18.69
N LYS A 158 -9.22 9.88 -19.36
CA LYS A 158 -8.64 11.11 -18.79
C LYS A 158 -9.71 12.13 -18.43
N ASP A 159 -10.70 12.32 -19.29
CA ASP A 159 -11.81 13.26 -19.08
C ASP A 159 -12.68 12.85 -17.89
N LEU A 160 -12.99 11.55 -17.78
CA LEU A 160 -13.68 10.98 -16.61
C LEU A 160 -12.86 11.19 -15.34
N PHE A 161 -11.56 10.94 -15.38
CA PHE A 161 -10.69 11.17 -14.23
C PHE A 161 -10.60 12.63 -13.82
N ALA A 162 -10.62 13.57 -14.78
CA ALA A 162 -10.68 15.00 -14.51
C ALA A 162 -11.96 15.36 -13.74
N LYS A 163 -13.12 14.80 -14.13
CA LYS A 163 -14.38 14.96 -13.40
C LYS A 163 -14.32 14.41 -11.96
N VAL A 164 -13.70 13.24 -11.78
CA VAL A 164 -13.49 12.66 -10.44
C VAL A 164 -12.64 13.58 -9.57
N LYS A 165 -11.55 14.13 -10.11
CA LYS A 165 -10.65 15.04 -9.38
C LYS A 165 -11.29 16.39 -9.04
N SER A 166 -12.15 16.90 -9.90
CA SER A 166 -12.80 18.23 -9.70
C SER A 166 -13.78 18.24 -8.52
N THR A 167 -14.18 17.08 -8.00
CA THR A 167 -15.14 16.98 -6.91
C THR A 167 -14.53 17.46 -5.59
N SER A 168 -15.25 18.34 -4.88
CA SER A 168 -14.84 18.93 -3.61
C SER A 168 -15.75 18.46 -2.46
N VAL A 169 -15.20 18.48 -1.24
CA VAL A 169 -15.99 18.31 0.01
C VAL A 169 -17.06 19.40 0.17
N ARG A 170 -16.86 20.57 -0.46
CA ARG A 170 -17.81 21.70 -0.45
C ARG A 170 -18.98 21.49 -1.42
N ASP A 171 -18.88 20.55 -2.37
CA ASP A 171 -19.97 20.29 -3.32
C ASP A 171 -21.17 19.66 -2.61
N PRO A 172 -22.40 20.14 -2.85
CA PRO A 172 -23.62 19.56 -2.28
C PRO A 172 -23.77 18.08 -2.62
N PRO A 173 -24.28 17.24 -1.72
CA PRO A 173 -24.48 15.80 -1.97
C PRO A 173 -25.30 15.49 -3.25
N LYS A 174 -26.36 16.29 -3.52
CA LYS A 174 -27.16 16.14 -4.75
C LYS A 174 -26.36 16.39 -6.02
N LYS A 175 -25.46 17.39 -6.04
CA LYS A 175 -24.56 17.68 -7.16
C LYS A 175 -23.60 16.51 -7.38
N ARG A 176 -23.00 15.99 -6.30
CA ARG A 176 -22.08 14.84 -6.36
C ARG A 176 -22.80 13.59 -6.90
N LYS A 177 -24.01 13.32 -6.42
CA LYS A 177 -24.80 12.17 -6.90
C LYS A 177 -25.09 12.26 -8.39
N ARG A 178 -25.52 13.43 -8.88
CA ARG A 178 -25.76 13.67 -10.33
C ARG A 178 -24.49 13.45 -11.15
N LEU A 179 -23.35 13.94 -10.66
CA LEU A 179 -22.06 13.75 -11.33
C LEU A 179 -21.65 12.27 -11.34
N TYR A 180 -21.83 11.56 -10.22
CA TYR A 180 -21.59 10.13 -10.12
C TYR A 180 -22.41 9.37 -11.17
N ASP A 181 -23.72 9.58 -11.20
CA ASP A 181 -24.63 8.90 -12.13
C ASP A 181 -24.23 9.17 -13.61
N LYS A 182 -23.89 10.44 -13.92
CA LYS A 182 -23.40 10.82 -15.26
C LYS A 182 -22.09 10.09 -15.60
N CYS A 183 -21.13 10.05 -14.71
CA CYS A 183 -19.85 9.37 -14.94
C CYS A 183 -20.02 7.86 -15.11
N VAL A 184 -20.91 7.22 -14.34
CA VAL A 184 -21.24 5.80 -14.50
C VAL A 184 -21.83 5.52 -15.88
N GLN A 185 -22.77 6.37 -16.35
CA GLN A 185 -23.37 6.21 -17.69
C GLN A 185 -22.34 6.41 -18.80
N GLU A 186 -21.47 7.41 -18.67
CA GLU A 186 -20.39 7.64 -19.64
C GLU A 186 -19.42 6.45 -19.67
N MET A 187 -19.09 5.86 -18.52
CA MET A 187 -18.22 4.67 -18.45
C MET A 187 -18.89 3.45 -19.11
N LYS A 188 -20.18 3.24 -18.91
CA LYS A 188 -20.93 2.16 -19.57
C LYS A 188 -20.91 2.31 -21.09
N LYS A 189 -21.13 3.52 -21.61
CA LYS A 189 -21.05 3.81 -23.06
C LYS A 189 -19.64 3.54 -23.60
N LEU A 190 -18.60 3.92 -22.85
CA LEU A 190 -17.21 3.63 -23.22
C LEU A 190 -16.99 2.11 -23.34
N ILE A 191 -17.44 1.33 -22.34
CA ILE A 191 -17.34 -0.14 -22.36
C ILE A 191 -18.06 -0.70 -23.57
N GLU A 192 -19.30 -0.29 -23.83
CA GLU A 192 -20.12 -0.75 -24.97
C GLU A 192 -19.40 -0.53 -26.31
N ILE A 193 -18.88 0.68 -26.55
CA ILE A 193 -18.19 1.04 -27.80
C ILE A 193 -16.91 0.23 -27.98
N PHE A 194 -16.09 0.10 -26.93
CA PHE A 194 -14.75 -0.47 -27.07
C PHE A 194 -14.66 -1.98 -26.78
N SER A 195 -15.74 -2.62 -26.28
CA SER A 195 -15.73 -4.07 -25.99
C SER A 195 -15.63 -4.95 -27.25
N SER A 196 -16.01 -4.44 -28.42
CA SER A 196 -15.93 -5.15 -29.71
C SER A 196 -14.49 -5.30 -30.24
N TYR A 197 -13.55 -4.49 -29.76
CA TYR A 197 -12.14 -4.54 -30.18
C TYR A 197 -11.38 -5.59 -29.39
N GLN A 198 -10.94 -6.66 -30.05
CA GLN A 198 -10.28 -7.81 -29.39
C GLN A 198 -9.05 -7.40 -28.55
N HIS A 199 -8.19 -6.50 -29.08
CA HIS A 199 -6.99 -6.04 -28.38
C HIS A 199 -7.27 -5.09 -27.20
N ILE A 200 -8.48 -4.51 -27.11
CA ILE A 200 -8.95 -3.65 -26.03
C ILE A 200 -9.73 -4.43 -24.97
N SER A 201 -10.27 -5.61 -25.30
CA SER A 201 -11.21 -6.39 -24.49
C SER A 201 -10.75 -6.62 -23.04
N LYS A 202 -9.45 -6.86 -22.83
CA LYS A 202 -8.90 -7.04 -21.47
C LYS A 202 -9.06 -5.78 -20.61
N VAL A 203 -8.82 -4.61 -21.20
CA VAL A 203 -8.92 -3.32 -20.49
C VAL A 203 -10.38 -2.97 -20.23
N THR A 204 -11.28 -3.18 -21.20
CA THR A 204 -12.73 -2.98 -21.00
C THR A 204 -13.28 -3.91 -19.93
N THR A 205 -12.85 -5.18 -19.89
CA THR A 205 -13.20 -6.12 -18.81
C THR A 205 -12.72 -5.62 -17.45
N THR A 206 -11.48 -5.11 -17.36
CA THR A 206 -10.97 -4.51 -16.11
C THR A 206 -11.81 -3.32 -15.67
N ILE A 207 -12.22 -2.46 -16.61
CA ILE A 207 -13.08 -1.30 -16.33
C ILE A 207 -14.45 -1.76 -15.86
N GLN A 208 -15.05 -2.73 -16.55
CA GLN A 208 -16.38 -3.26 -16.24
C GLN A 208 -16.43 -3.92 -14.86
N ASN A 209 -15.46 -4.75 -14.52
CA ASN A 209 -15.36 -5.40 -13.21
C ASN A 209 -15.23 -4.39 -12.06
N GLY A 210 -14.67 -3.22 -12.32
CA GLY A 210 -14.52 -2.15 -11.32
C GLY A 210 -15.61 -1.09 -11.37
N LEU A 211 -16.69 -1.24 -12.15
CA LEU A 211 -17.63 -0.17 -12.45
C LEU A 211 -18.22 0.51 -11.22
N ASP A 212 -18.54 -0.26 -10.18
CA ASP A 212 -19.10 0.24 -8.92
C ASP A 212 -18.08 1.01 -8.05
N PHE A 213 -16.78 0.91 -8.37
CA PHE A 213 -15.68 1.36 -7.53
C PHE A 213 -14.83 2.48 -8.13
N TRP A 214 -15.02 2.85 -9.40
CA TRP A 214 -14.22 3.92 -10.03
C TRP A 214 -14.58 5.32 -9.53
N PHE A 215 -15.83 5.51 -9.12
CA PHE A 215 -16.39 6.82 -8.83
C PHE A 215 -16.70 7.07 -7.35
N THR A 216 -16.26 6.20 -6.46
CA THR A 216 -16.45 6.32 -4.99
C THR A 216 -15.96 7.65 -4.46
N ARG A 217 -14.85 8.17 -5.00
CA ARG A 217 -14.31 9.50 -4.70
C ARG A 217 -15.32 10.64 -4.94
N ILE A 218 -16.21 10.53 -5.90
CA ILE A 218 -17.22 11.55 -6.17
C ILE A 218 -18.20 11.66 -4.98
N ILE A 219 -18.62 10.53 -4.45
CA ILE A 219 -19.53 10.46 -3.29
C ILE A 219 -18.78 10.80 -1.99
N HIS A 220 -17.54 10.35 -1.88
CA HIS A 220 -16.68 10.51 -0.72
C HIS A 220 -15.46 11.39 -1.05
N PRO A 221 -15.62 12.72 -1.21
CA PRO A 221 -14.58 13.61 -1.72
C PRO A 221 -13.37 13.80 -0.78
N GLN A 222 -13.38 13.23 0.41
CA GLN A 222 -12.27 13.22 1.36
C GLN A 222 -11.21 12.15 1.07
N ILE A 223 -11.50 11.17 0.17
CA ILE A 223 -10.53 10.12 -0.19
C ILE A 223 -9.75 10.50 -1.46
N GLU A 224 -8.62 9.85 -1.68
CA GLU A 224 -7.85 9.96 -2.91
C GLU A 224 -8.44 9.05 -4.03
N PRO A 225 -8.44 9.49 -5.31
CA PRO A 225 -8.88 8.64 -6.43
C PRO A 225 -7.80 7.65 -6.88
N THR A 226 -6.60 7.74 -6.31
CA THR A 226 -5.44 6.89 -6.65
C THR A 226 -4.83 6.26 -5.41
N ASN A 227 -4.16 5.12 -5.58
CA ASN A 227 -3.44 4.44 -4.48
C ASN A 227 -1.99 4.91 -4.32
N ASN A 228 -1.61 6.06 -4.87
CA ASN A 228 -0.23 6.57 -4.85
C ASN A 228 0.36 6.66 -3.44
N ASN A 229 -0.47 6.94 -2.44
CA ASN A 229 -0.04 7.01 -1.04
C ASN A 229 0.37 5.63 -0.50
N GLY A 230 -0.39 4.57 -0.82
CA GLY A 230 -0.03 3.19 -0.52
C GLY A 230 1.26 2.79 -1.23
N GLU A 231 1.32 2.97 -2.55
CA GLU A 231 2.50 2.67 -3.38
C GLU A 231 3.76 3.37 -2.89
N ARG A 232 3.66 4.67 -2.53
CA ARG A 232 4.79 5.45 -2.00
C ARG A 232 5.32 4.88 -0.69
N SER A 233 4.42 4.51 0.24
CA SER A 233 4.83 3.91 1.51
C SER A 233 5.37 2.48 1.34
N LEU A 234 4.85 1.74 0.37
CA LEU A 234 5.35 0.40 0.05
C LEU A 234 6.76 0.45 -0.56
N ARG A 235 7.12 1.55 -1.25
CA ARG A 235 8.43 1.72 -1.91
C ARG A 235 9.60 1.53 -0.95
N GLU A 236 9.49 1.99 0.30
CA GLU A 236 10.52 1.80 1.34
C GLU A 236 10.85 0.32 1.53
N MET A 237 9.81 -0.50 1.63
CA MET A 237 9.94 -1.95 1.78
C MET A 237 10.41 -2.64 0.50
N VAL A 238 10.03 -2.11 -0.67
CA VAL A 238 10.51 -2.61 -1.97
C VAL A 238 12.02 -2.39 -2.12
N VAL A 239 12.54 -1.24 -1.69
CA VAL A 239 13.98 -0.97 -1.65
C VAL A 239 14.67 -1.91 -0.67
N MET A 240 14.13 -2.04 0.55
CA MET A 240 14.67 -2.94 1.57
C MET A 240 14.75 -4.40 1.06
N LYS A 241 13.69 -4.89 0.42
CA LYS A 241 13.65 -6.23 -0.17
C LYS A 241 14.72 -6.44 -1.25
N LYS A 242 15.03 -5.42 -2.08
CA LYS A 242 16.11 -5.50 -3.09
C LYS A 242 17.49 -5.60 -2.44
N ILE A 243 17.71 -4.93 -1.32
CA ILE A 243 18.98 -4.96 -0.57
C ILE A 243 19.16 -6.30 0.15
N ILE A 244 18.10 -6.82 0.76
CA ILE A 244 18.14 -8.07 1.55
C ILE A 244 18.13 -9.31 0.62
N GLY A 245 17.46 -9.23 -0.53
CA GLY A 245 17.22 -10.36 -1.43
C GLY A 245 16.15 -11.31 -0.89
N THR A 246 16.54 -12.20 0.03
CA THR A 246 15.61 -13.13 0.70
C THR A 246 15.76 -13.06 2.21
N LEU A 247 14.65 -13.15 2.92
CA LEU A 247 14.66 -13.32 4.37
C LEU A 247 14.96 -14.77 4.73
N ARG A 248 15.63 -14.99 5.87
CA ARG A 248 16.07 -16.33 6.29
C ARG A 248 14.98 -17.14 7.00
N ASN A 249 14.02 -16.47 7.65
CA ASN A 249 12.92 -17.11 8.38
C ASN A 249 11.73 -16.16 8.55
N GLU A 250 10.62 -16.68 9.06
CA GLU A 250 9.39 -15.92 9.32
C GLU A 250 9.60 -14.94 10.51
N ASP A 251 10.41 -15.28 11.50
CA ASP A 251 10.72 -14.38 12.63
C ASP A 251 11.42 -13.11 12.15
N GLY A 252 12.37 -13.23 11.22
CA GLY A 252 13.04 -12.07 10.62
C GLY A 252 12.07 -11.20 9.79
N ALA A 253 11.06 -11.83 9.19
CA ALA A 253 9.99 -11.12 8.49
C ALA A 253 9.09 -10.35 9.47
N ASP A 254 8.76 -10.94 10.62
CA ASP A 254 7.98 -10.29 11.69
C ASP A 254 8.76 -9.11 12.31
N VAL A 255 10.04 -9.30 12.62
CA VAL A 255 10.93 -8.22 13.08
C VAL A 255 10.94 -7.06 12.10
N MET A 256 11.12 -7.34 10.80
CA MET A 256 11.14 -6.33 9.75
C MET A 256 9.79 -5.60 9.66
N ALA A 257 8.66 -6.33 9.67
CA ALA A 257 7.34 -5.73 9.59
C ALA A 257 7.05 -4.80 10.79
N LYS A 258 7.39 -5.22 12.02
CA LYS A 258 7.19 -4.44 13.24
C LYS A 258 8.03 -3.16 13.24
N VAL A 259 9.34 -3.28 13.03
CA VAL A 259 10.22 -2.12 13.06
C VAL A 259 9.86 -1.12 11.97
N MET A 260 9.65 -1.59 10.73
CA MET A 260 9.28 -0.72 9.62
C MET A 260 7.90 -0.07 9.78
N THR A 261 6.96 -0.74 10.45
CA THR A 261 5.67 -0.13 10.81
C THR A 261 5.86 1.10 11.68
N LEU A 262 6.69 1.00 12.72
CA LEU A 262 6.96 2.12 13.62
C LEU A 262 7.75 3.22 12.92
N VAL A 263 8.86 2.89 12.28
CA VAL A 263 9.72 3.85 11.58
C VAL A 263 8.92 4.63 10.54
N SER A 264 8.15 3.94 9.69
CA SER A 264 7.34 4.60 8.64
C SER A 264 6.21 5.44 9.24
N THR A 265 5.61 5.01 10.35
CA THR A 265 4.58 5.80 11.05
C THR A 265 5.18 7.05 11.68
N TRP A 266 6.32 6.97 12.33
CA TRP A 266 7.01 8.12 12.91
C TRP A 266 7.39 9.14 11.83
N ARG A 267 8.02 8.68 10.74
CA ARG A 267 8.38 9.54 9.60
C ARG A 267 7.16 10.23 8.98
N LEU A 268 6.06 9.48 8.82
CA LEU A 268 4.81 10.03 8.29
C LEU A 268 4.27 11.19 9.13
N ASN A 269 4.52 11.16 10.44
CA ASN A 269 4.09 12.21 11.39
C ASN A 269 5.19 13.23 11.71
N GLY A 270 6.30 13.24 10.97
CA GLY A 270 7.41 14.17 11.20
C GLY A 270 8.24 13.92 12.46
N ALA A 271 8.03 12.77 13.12
CA ALA A 271 8.80 12.38 14.30
C ALA A 271 10.13 11.71 13.90
N SER A 272 11.17 11.97 14.68
CA SER A 272 12.47 11.34 14.49
C SER A 272 12.42 9.86 14.89
N PRO A 273 12.72 8.91 13.98
CA PRO A 273 12.80 7.48 14.34
C PRO A 273 13.82 7.21 15.45
N TYR A 274 14.92 7.96 15.50
CA TYR A 274 15.95 7.78 16.53
C TYR A 274 15.40 8.08 17.93
N TYR A 275 14.84 9.27 18.15
CA TYR A 275 14.33 9.64 19.47
C TYR A 275 13.10 8.80 19.86
N SER A 276 12.23 8.50 18.88
CA SER A 276 11.05 7.68 19.12
C SER A 276 11.41 6.25 19.51
N LEU A 277 12.39 5.64 18.83
CA LEU A 277 12.86 4.29 19.16
C LEU A 277 13.62 4.27 20.48
N LYS A 278 14.44 5.30 20.76
CA LYS A 278 15.17 5.43 22.05
C LYS A 278 14.21 5.55 23.23
N ALA A 279 13.12 6.27 23.09
CA ALA A 279 12.10 6.42 24.13
C ALA A 279 11.28 5.14 24.36
N LEU A 280 11.21 4.24 23.37
CA LEU A 280 10.49 2.96 23.46
C LEU A 280 11.35 1.88 24.15
N LEU A 281 12.69 1.98 24.11
CA LEU A 281 13.63 0.98 24.63
C LEU A 281 14.02 1.21 26.07
#